data_55e7ca21f1d64dd2f946007736c6ff84
#
_entry.id   55e7ca21f1d64dd2f946007736c6ff84
#
_cell.length_a   1.000
_cell.length_b   1.000
_cell.length_c   1.000
_cell.angle_alpha   90.00
_cell.angle_beta   90.00
_cell.angle_gamma   90.00
#
_symmetry.space_group_name_H-M   'P 1'
#
loop_
_entity.id
_entity.type
_entity.pdbx_description
1 polymer ?
#
loop_
_entity_poly.entity_id
_entity_poly.type
_entity_poly.pdbx_seq_one_letter_code
_entity_poly.pdbx_strand_id
1 'polypeptide(L)'
;MVCSLFFPIPLWKIEAEPIEGSIDWALQFEKDHPNSRVRSNEGGYQHDIDIDSFPYTEKLLEIAHELPQFTCDDMWLNINRKGDSNVVHCHPNIDMSIVWYLTDNENSFVLRNPNAYGMSAFFRSLNDGGIKIADRHAIGATAGDVIAFPACIEHYVAPHKGDEPRISLAFNAKIV
;
A
#
# COMPACT_ATOMS: atom_id res chain seq x y z
N MET A 1 17.15 -16.84 -27.60
CA MET A 1 16.99 -17.19 -26.16
C MET A 1 15.60 -16.72 -25.76
N VAL A 2 14.80 -17.57 -25.11
CA VAL A 2 13.49 -17.19 -24.53
C VAL A 2 13.65 -17.30 -23.02
N CYS A 3 13.35 -16.20 -22.30
CA CYS A 3 13.29 -16.19 -20.85
C CYS A 3 11.81 -16.23 -20.44
N SER A 4 11.45 -17.19 -19.59
CA SER A 4 10.09 -17.29 -19.04
C SER A 4 10.13 -17.05 -17.53
N LEU A 5 9.22 -16.23 -17.03
CA LEU A 5 9.04 -15.99 -15.59
C LEU A 5 7.99 -16.94 -15.06
N PHE A 6 8.33 -17.67 -14.00
CA PHE A 6 7.40 -18.55 -13.28
C PHE A 6 7.07 -17.98 -11.91
N PHE A 7 5.81 -18.13 -11.50
CA PHE A 7 5.30 -17.65 -10.19
C PHE A 7 5.43 -16.13 -9.96
N PRO A 8 4.98 -15.29 -10.91
CA PRO A 8 4.96 -13.86 -10.71
C PRO A 8 4.00 -13.50 -9.56
N ILE A 9 4.35 -12.49 -8.78
CA ILE A 9 3.45 -11.89 -7.79
C ILE A 9 2.74 -10.73 -8.49
N PRO A 10 1.39 -10.72 -8.54
CA PRO A 10 0.68 -9.62 -9.15
C PRO A 10 0.79 -8.35 -8.30
N LEU A 11 0.93 -7.23 -8.96
CA LEU A 11 0.82 -5.89 -8.41
C LEU A 11 -0.02 -5.08 -9.40
N TRP A 12 -1.10 -4.48 -8.92
CA TRP A 12 -1.90 -3.56 -9.70
C TRP A 12 -1.58 -2.13 -9.26
N LYS A 13 -1.35 -1.27 -10.21
CA LYS A 13 -1.27 0.17 -10.01
C LYS A 13 -2.26 0.83 -10.97
N ILE A 14 -3.23 1.53 -10.41
CA ILE A 14 -4.21 2.31 -11.15
C ILE A 14 -3.81 3.78 -10.96
N GLU A 15 -3.53 4.45 -12.04
CA GLU A 15 -3.24 5.89 -12.06
C GLU A 15 -4.56 6.64 -12.17
N ALA A 16 -4.86 7.47 -11.18
CA ALA A 16 -6.10 8.25 -11.14
C ALA A 16 -5.84 9.67 -10.65
N GLU A 17 -6.75 10.56 -11.01
CA GLU A 17 -6.69 11.95 -10.53
C GLU A 17 -7.05 12.05 -9.05
N PRO A 18 -6.41 12.97 -8.31
CA PRO A 18 -6.75 13.24 -6.93
C PRO A 18 -8.22 13.63 -6.77
N ILE A 19 -8.87 13.13 -5.73
CA ILE A 19 -10.24 13.53 -5.41
C ILE A 19 -10.21 14.83 -4.60
N GLU A 20 -10.84 15.87 -5.13
CA GLU A 20 -10.93 17.18 -4.47
C GLU A 20 -11.55 17.06 -3.06
N GLY A 21 -10.94 17.74 -2.10
CA GLY A 21 -11.37 17.76 -0.69
C GLY A 21 -10.98 16.53 0.13
N SER A 22 -10.41 15.48 -0.47
CA SER A 22 -10.05 14.25 0.26
C SER A 22 -8.95 14.46 1.31
N ILE A 23 -7.99 15.33 1.04
CA ILE A 23 -6.92 15.69 1.99
C ILE A 23 -7.52 16.47 3.17
N ASP A 24 -8.34 17.48 2.90
CA ASP A 24 -8.99 18.30 3.94
C ASP A 24 -9.87 17.44 4.82
N TRP A 25 -10.63 16.52 4.22
CA TRP A 25 -11.43 15.55 4.95
C TRP A 25 -10.55 14.69 5.88
N ALA A 26 -9.44 14.14 5.38
CA ALA A 26 -8.56 13.29 6.18
C ALA A 26 -7.95 14.03 7.38
N LEU A 27 -7.51 15.27 7.16
CA LEU A 27 -6.96 16.11 8.23
C LEU A 27 -8.03 16.58 9.23
N GLN A 28 -9.28 16.79 8.78
CA GLN A 28 -10.38 17.08 9.68
C GLN A 28 -10.81 15.84 10.47
N PHE A 29 -10.86 14.67 9.82
CA PHE A 29 -11.16 13.40 10.48
C PHE A 29 -10.16 13.10 11.62
N GLU A 30 -8.85 13.33 11.41
CA GLU A 30 -7.84 13.18 12.46
C GLU A 30 -8.12 14.09 13.67
N LYS A 31 -8.54 15.35 13.45
CA LYS A 31 -8.88 16.29 14.53
C LYS A 31 -10.13 15.85 15.33
N ASP A 32 -11.11 15.31 14.62
CA ASP A 32 -12.37 14.87 15.24
C ASP A 32 -12.20 13.52 15.96
N HIS A 33 -11.20 12.72 15.55
CA HIS A 33 -10.88 11.40 16.10
C HIS A 33 -9.41 11.30 16.54
N PRO A 34 -8.96 12.03 17.57
CA PRO A 34 -7.54 12.20 17.89
C PRO A 34 -6.85 10.92 18.41
N ASN A 35 -7.60 9.88 18.74
CA ASN A 35 -7.05 8.63 19.28
C ASN A 35 -6.55 7.72 18.14
N SER A 36 -5.24 7.75 17.89
CA SER A 36 -4.62 6.82 16.94
C SER A 36 -4.61 5.40 17.48
N ARG A 37 -4.83 4.42 16.62
CA ARG A 37 -4.57 3.00 16.92
C ARG A 37 -3.11 2.67 16.64
N VAL A 38 -2.57 1.71 17.39
CA VAL A 38 -1.24 1.16 17.17
C VAL A 38 -1.40 -0.25 16.60
N ARG A 39 -1.05 -0.43 15.33
CA ARG A 39 -0.98 -1.73 14.63
C ARG A 39 0.42 -1.93 14.06
N SER A 40 0.63 -1.59 12.78
CA SER A 40 1.96 -1.60 12.15
C SER A 40 2.67 -0.25 12.21
N ASN A 41 2.00 0.82 12.61
CA ASN A 41 2.56 2.17 12.64
C ASN A 41 3.55 2.39 13.80
N GLU A 42 4.69 2.99 13.48
CA GLU A 42 5.65 3.57 14.42
C GLU A 42 5.59 5.10 14.28
N GLY A 43 5.07 5.79 15.30
CA GLY A 43 4.57 7.15 15.11
C GLY A 43 3.31 7.15 14.24
N GLY A 44 3.00 8.27 13.63
CA GLY A 44 1.92 8.40 12.68
C GLY A 44 0.52 8.16 13.27
N TYR A 45 -0.47 8.67 12.57
CA TYR A 45 -1.87 8.46 12.90
C TYR A 45 -2.44 7.31 12.07
N GLN A 46 -3.17 6.41 12.73
CA GLN A 46 -3.95 5.35 12.10
C GLN A 46 -5.30 5.21 12.77
N HIS A 47 -6.39 5.21 11.98
CA HIS A 47 -7.74 5.09 12.52
C HIS A 47 -8.65 4.36 11.53
N ASP A 48 -9.50 3.46 12.05
CA ASP A 48 -10.47 2.72 11.24
C ASP A 48 -11.55 3.67 10.71
N ILE A 49 -11.97 3.41 9.48
CA ILE A 49 -13.03 4.14 8.78
C ILE A 49 -14.15 3.15 8.48
N ASP A 50 -15.36 3.55 8.78
CA ASP A 50 -16.54 2.84 8.31
C ASP A 50 -16.78 3.18 6.82
N ILE A 51 -16.70 2.16 5.97
CA ILE A 51 -16.81 2.33 4.52
C ILE A 51 -18.18 2.88 4.09
N ASP A 52 -19.24 2.56 4.82
CA ASP A 52 -20.59 3.00 4.51
C ASP A 52 -20.77 4.50 4.79
N SER A 53 -20.01 5.04 5.73
CA SER A 53 -20.00 6.46 6.08
C SER A 53 -18.90 7.27 5.40
N PHE A 54 -18.01 6.63 4.65
CA PHE A 54 -16.89 7.30 3.97
C PHE A 54 -17.40 8.10 2.76
N PRO A 55 -17.17 9.43 2.71
CA PRO A 55 -17.81 10.30 1.72
C PRO A 55 -17.38 10.08 0.28
N TYR A 56 -16.29 9.36 0.04
CA TYR A 56 -15.72 9.10 -1.28
C TYR A 56 -15.82 7.61 -1.70
N THR A 57 -16.65 6.80 -1.02
CA THR A 57 -16.79 5.35 -1.30
C THR A 57 -17.13 5.08 -2.76
N GLU A 58 -18.14 5.77 -3.32
CA GLU A 58 -18.54 5.58 -4.72
C GLU A 58 -17.40 5.88 -5.69
N LYS A 59 -16.68 6.99 -5.44
CA LYS A 59 -15.56 7.41 -6.28
C LYS A 59 -14.37 6.44 -6.20
N LEU A 60 -14.08 5.95 -5.01
CA LEU A 60 -13.03 4.95 -4.80
C LEU A 60 -13.37 3.63 -5.51
N LEU A 61 -14.62 3.17 -5.43
CA LEU A 61 -15.08 1.98 -6.14
C LEU A 61 -15.05 2.15 -7.66
N GLU A 62 -15.36 3.36 -8.16
CA GLU A 62 -15.22 3.69 -9.58
C GLU A 62 -13.76 3.58 -10.05
N ILE A 63 -12.79 4.08 -9.27
CA ILE A 63 -11.35 3.94 -9.56
C ILE A 63 -10.93 2.46 -9.49
N ALA A 64 -11.38 1.76 -8.48
CA ALA A 64 -10.99 0.37 -8.22
C ALA A 64 -11.68 -0.68 -9.13
N HIS A 65 -12.54 -0.27 -10.07
CA HIS A 65 -13.30 -1.20 -10.94
C HIS A 65 -12.42 -2.10 -11.83
N GLU A 66 -11.16 -1.69 -12.09
CA GLU A 66 -10.20 -2.49 -12.86
C GLU A 66 -9.56 -3.64 -12.05
N LEU A 67 -9.72 -3.61 -10.72
CA LEU A 67 -9.25 -4.69 -9.85
C LEU A 67 -10.15 -5.93 -9.97
N PRO A 68 -9.66 -7.12 -9.58
CA PRO A 68 -10.54 -8.28 -9.38
C PRO A 68 -11.73 -7.90 -8.50
N GLN A 69 -12.91 -8.44 -8.81
CA GLN A 69 -14.11 -8.17 -8.01
C GLN A 69 -13.88 -8.56 -6.54
N PHE A 70 -14.20 -7.68 -5.62
CA PHE A 70 -13.91 -7.87 -4.19
C PHE A 70 -15.02 -7.29 -3.29
N THR A 71 -14.99 -7.74 -2.04
CA THR A 71 -15.69 -7.11 -0.91
C THR A 71 -14.66 -6.50 0.03
N CYS A 72 -14.96 -5.32 0.59
CA CYS A 72 -14.10 -4.66 1.58
C CYS A 72 -14.39 -5.25 2.98
N ASP A 73 -13.34 -5.69 3.68
CA ASP A 73 -13.44 -6.25 5.04
C ASP A 73 -13.25 -5.18 6.11
N ASP A 74 -12.21 -4.36 5.96
CA ASP A 74 -11.93 -3.22 6.82
C ASP A 74 -11.14 -2.14 6.06
N MET A 75 -11.30 -0.91 6.48
CA MET A 75 -10.62 0.26 5.92
C MET A 75 -10.07 1.14 7.03
N TRP A 76 -8.94 1.80 6.80
CA TRP A 76 -8.34 2.73 7.75
C TRP A 76 -7.58 3.86 7.07
N LEU A 77 -7.59 5.02 7.72
CA LEU A 77 -6.78 6.18 7.36
C LEU A 77 -5.39 6.08 7.98
N ASN A 78 -4.37 6.42 7.21
CA ASN A 78 -3.00 6.61 7.67
C ASN A 78 -2.56 8.04 7.38
N ILE A 79 -1.99 8.72 8.39
CA ILE A 79 -1.31 10.01 8.22
C ILE A 79 0.08 9.88 8.84
N ASN A 80 1.10 9.91 8.00
CA ASN A 80 2.49 9.79 8.41
C ASN A 80 3.18 11.14 8.24
N ARG A 81 3.72 11.67 9.33
CA ARG A 81 4.55 12.86 9.36
C ARG A 81 6.03 12.49 9.32
N LYS A 82 6.89 13.46 9.26
CA LYS A 82 8.34 13.24 9.17
C LYS A 82 8.86 12.33 10.28
N GLY A 83 9.48 11.23 9.90
CA GLY A 83 9.99 10.19 10.78
C GLY A 83 9.05 9.01 10.99
N ASP A 84 7.74 9.18 10.76
CA ASP A 84 6.75 8.10 10.93
C ASP A 84 6.92 7.00 9.89
N SER A 85 6.69 5.76 10.31
CA SER A 85 6.88 4.56 9.49
C SER A 85 5.82 3.49 9.80
N ASN A 86 5.81 2.41 9.03
CA ASN A 86 5.09 1.18 9.38
C ASN A 86 6.06 0.01 9.33
N VAL A 87 6.09 -0.81 10.38
CA VAL A 87 6.94 -1.99 10.45
C VAL A 87 6.59 -3.03 9.41
N VAL A 88 7.49 -3.97 9.18
CA VAL A 88 7.24 -5.12 8.29
C VAL A 88 6.08 -5.94 8.83
N HIS A 89 5.05 -6.15 8.00
CA HIS A 89 3.88 -6.94 8.32
C HIS A 89 3.23 -7.52 7.06
N CYS A 90 2.26 -8.39 7.23
CA CYS A 90 1.33 -8.87 6.21
C CYS A 90 -0.07 -8.98 6.81
N HIS A 91 -1.10 -9.24 5.99
CA HIS A 91 -2.48 -9.37 6.46
C HIS A 91 -2.96 -10.81 6.29
N PRO A 92 -2.89 -11.64 7.35
CA PRO A 92 -3.35 -13.03 7.27
C PRO A 92 -4.88 -13.13 7.12
N ASN A 93 -5.33 -14.13 6.38
CA ASN A 93 -6.76 -14.39 6.09
C ASN A 93 -7.46 -13.34 5.23
N ILE A 94 -6.70 -12.53 4.52
CA ILE A 94 -7.14 -11.53 3.54
C ILE A 94 -6.53 -11.90 2.19
N ASP A 95 -7.26 -11.67 1.10
CA ASP A 95 -6.78 -12.01 -0.24
C ASP A 95 -5.95 -10.87 -0.84
N MET A 96 -6.41 -9.63 -0.69
CA MET A 96 -5.81 -8.47 -1.31
C MET A 96 -5.78 -7.28 -0.33
N SER A 97 -4.66 -6.59 -0.28
CA SER A 97 -4.52 -5.28 0.36
C SER A 97 -4.51 -4.20 -0.71
N ILE A 98 -5.26 -3.13 -0.48
CA ILE A 98 -5.42 -2.02 -1.40
C ILE A 98 -5.07 -0.73 -0.66
N VAL A 99 -4.32 0.16 -1.32
CA VAL A 99 -3.93 1.46 -0.76
C VAL A 99 -4.24 2.54 -1.77
N TRP A 100 -5.08 3.49 -1.38
CA TRP A 100 -5.36 4.71 -2.13
C TRP A 100 -4.56 5.87 -1.53
N TYR A 101 -3.73 6.51 -2.35
CA TYR A 101 -2.87 7.61 -1.93
C TYR A 101 -3.57 8.96 -2.13
N LEU A 102 -3.76 9.71 -1.05
CA LEU A 102 -4.31 11.08 -1.12
C LEU A 102 -3.19 12.11 -1.36
N THR A 103 -1.96 11.77 -1.01
CA THR A 103 -0.75 12.56 -1.26
C THR A 103 0.33 11.71 -1.90
N ASP A 104 1.35 12.33 -2.46
CA ASP A 104 2.48 11.63 -3.08
C ASP A 104 3.20 10.70 -2.10
N ASN A 105 3.63 9.56 -2.62
CA ASN A 105 4.47 8.59 -1.94
C ASN A 105 5.79 8.39 -2.69
N GLU A 106 6.85 9.01 -2.23
CA GLU A 106 8.19 8.95 -2.83
C GLU A 106 8.89 7.61 -2.59
N ASN A 107 8.35 6.49 -3.12
CA ASN A 107 8.96 5.16 -2.99
C ASN A 107 9.15 4.67 -1.54
N SER A 108 8.34 5.13 -0.60
CA SER A 108 8.42 4.69 0.80
C SER A 108 7.66 3.40 1.09
N PHE A 109 6.71 3.01 0.23
CA PHE A 109 6.04 1.72 0.31
C PHE A 109 6.91 0.63 -0.31
N VAL A 110 7.19 -0.44 0.44
CA VAL A 110 8.15 -1.47 0.03
C VAL A 110 7.54 -2.85 0.23
N LEU A 111 7.47 -3.62 -0.86
CA LEU A 111 7.16 -5.06 -0.84
C LEU A 111 8.45 -5.86 -0.64
N ARG A 112 8.40 -6.91 0.18
CA ARG A 112 9.49 -7.86 0.34
C ARG A 112 9.28 -9.06 -0.58
N ASN A 113 10.34 -9.50 -1.24
CA ASN A 113 10.29 -10.71 -2.05
C ASN A 113 10.22 -11.94 -1.13
N PRO A 114 9.13 -12.72 -1.12
CA PRO A 114 9.00 -13.90 -0.25
C PRO A 114 10.01 -15.01 -0.58
N ASN A 115 10.55 -14.99 -1.80
CA ASN A 115 11.53 -15.99 -2.27
C ASN A 115 12.97 -15.47 -2.25
N ALA A 116 13.22 -14.29 -1.65
CA ALA A 116 14.53 -13.63 -1.72
C ALA A 116 15.68 -14.53 -1.24
N TYR A 117 15.49 -15.26 -0.13
CA TYR A 117 16.54 -16.12 0.43
C TYR A 117 16.92 -17.26 -0.52
N GLY A 118 15.95 -18.03 -0.99
CA GLY A 118 16.19 -19.14 -1.93
C GLY A 118 16.76 -18.67 -3.26
N MET A 119 16.21 -17.57 -3.77
CA MET A 119 16.67 -17.03 -5.06
C MET A 119 18.06 -16.39 -4.95
N SER A 120 18.39 -15.66 -3.89
CA SER A 120 19.70 -15.03 -3.72
C SER A 120 20.83 -16.05 -3.57
N ALA A 121 20.58 -17.17 -2.89
CA ALA A 121 21.56 -18.25 -2.74
C ALA A 121 21.83 -18.98 -4.06
N PHE A 122 20.77 -19.20 -4.86
CA PHE A 122 20.85 -19.94 -6.11
C PHE A 122 21.35 -19.08 -7.29
N PHE A 123 20.96 -17.80 -7.32
CA PHE A 123 21.22 -16.90 -8.46
C PHE A 123 22.34 -15.88 -8.23
N ARG A 124 23.16 -16.07 -7.19
CA ARG A 124 24.34 -15.20 -6.98
C ARG A 124 25.23 -15.13 -8.23
N SER A 125 25.38 -16.25 -8.95
CA SER A 125 26.13 -16.34 -10.22
C SER A 125 25.39 -15.73 -11.42
N LEU A 126 24.05 -15.58 -11.37
CA LEU A 126 23.26 -14.98 -12.46
C LEU A 126 23.24 -13.45 -12.38
N ASN A 127 23.53 -12.86 -11.24
CA ASN A 127 23.73 -11.41 -11.14
C ASN A 127 24.87 -10.91 -12.05
N ASP A 128 25.88 -11.74 -12.25
CA ASP A 128 26.98 -11.48 -13.19
C ASP A 128 26.50 -11.59 -14.66
N GLY A 129 25.40 -12.28 -14.91
CA GLY A 129 24.73 -12.42 -16.22
C GLY A 129 23.64 -11.38 -16.52
N GLY A 130 23.45 -10.37 -15.67
CA GLY A 130 22.48 -9.27 -15.89
C GLY A 130 21.06 -9.54 -15.39
N ILE A 131 20.77 -10.68 -14.75
CA ILE A 131 19.48 -10.94 -14.09
C ILE A 131 19.59 -10.48 -12.64
N LYS A 132 18.94 -9.36 -12.32
CA LYS A 132 18.87 -8.84 -10.95
C LYS A 132 17.63 -9.37 -10.26
N ILE A 133 17.84 -10.06 -9.14
CA ILE A 133 16.76 -10.50 -8.23
C ILE A 133 16.80 -9.58 -7.02
N ALA A 134 15.78 -8.74 -6.92
CA ALA A 134 15.63 -7.84 -5.78
C ALA A 134 15.06 -8.58 -4.58
N ASP A 135 15.59 -8.31 -3.38
CA ASP A 135 15.03 -8.75 -2.10
C ASP A 135 13.80 -7.94 -1.68
N ARG A 136 13.65 -6.78 -2.27
CA ARG A 136 12.55 -5.84 -2.03
C ARG A 136 12.28 -4.98 -3.25
N HIS A 137 11.07 -4.46 -3.33
CA HIS A 137 10.65 -3.54 -4.39
C HIS A 137 9.96 -2.32 -3.77
N ALA A 138 10.55 -1.15 -3.94
CA ALA A 138 9.97 0.11 -3.52
C ALA A 138 9.01 0.63 -4.60
N ILE A 139 7.84 1.07 -4.19
CA ILE A 139 6.76 1.49 -5.08
C ILE A 139 6.46 2.96 -4.80
N GLY A 140 6.54 3.77 -5.85
CA GLY A 140 6.07 5.14 -5.84
C GLY A 140 4.61 5.25 -6.26
N ALA A 141 3.93 6.22 -5.70
CA ALA A 141 2.58 6.60 -6.09
C ALA A 141 2.45 8.13 -6.08
N THR A 142 1.64 8.66 -6.95
CA THR A 142 1.19 10.06 -6.92
C THR A 142 -0.19 10.15 -6.24
N ALA A 143 -0.56 11.34 -5.85
CA ALA A 143 -1.89 11.59 -5.30
C ALA A 143 -2.96 11.13 -6.28
N GLY A 144 -3.95 10.39 -5.81
CA GLY A 144 -4.99 9.74 -6.61
C GLY A 144 -4.73 8.25 -6.89
N ASP A 145 -3.47 7.81 -6.97
CA ASP A 145 -3.12 6.44 -7.33
C ASP A 145 -3.67 5.40 -6.35
N VAL A 146 -4.09 4.26 -6.90
CA VAL A 146 -4.46 3.07 -6.13
C VAL A 146 -3.46 1.96 -6.41
N ILE A 147 -2.94 1.35 -5.35
CA ILE A 147 -2.06 0.17 -5.42
C ILE A 147 -2.75 -1.00 -4.74
N ALA A 148 -2.79 -2.15 -5.42
CA ALA A 148 -3.30 -3.39 -4.86
C ALA A 148 -2.29 -4.53 -5.02
N PHE A 149 -2.22 -5.41 -4.03
CA PHE A 149 -1.29 -6.54 -3.99
C PHE A 149 -1.83 -7.66 -3.11
N PRO A 150 -1.35 -8.92 -3.27
CA PRO A 150 -1.74 -10.02 -2.42
C PRO A 150 -1.40 -9.75 -0.95
N ALA A 151 -2.39 -9.83 -0.07
CA ALA A 151 -2.28 -9.43 1.33
C ALA A 151 -1.26 -10.25 2.16
N CYS A 152 -0.92 -11.47 1.69
CA CYS A 152 0.10 -12.32 2.29
C CYS A 152 1.54 -11.84 2.08
N ILE A 153 1.77 -10.86 1.19
CA ILE A 153 3.11 -10.34 0.91
C ILE A 153 3.53 -9.41 2.04
N GLU A 154 4.68 -9.73 2.64
CA GLU A 154 5.30 -8.85 3.63
C GLU A 154 5.63 -7.49 3.01
N HIS A 155 5.21 -6.44 3.70
CA HIS A 155 5.43 -5.07 3.28
C HIS A 155 5.66 -4.15 4.48
N TYR A 156 6.21 -2.98 4.19
CA TYR A 156 6.43 -1.95 5.20
C TYR A 156 6.41 -0.57 4.54
N VAL A 157 6.36 0.44 5.37
CA VAL A 157 6.49 1.82 4.90
C VAL A 157 7.71 2.45 5.57
N ALA A 158 8.69 2.85 4.74
CA ALA A 158 9.91 3.50 5.22
C ALA A 158 9.60 4.83 5.91
N PRO A 159 10.46 5.30 6.83
CA PRO A 159 10.26 6.58 7.50
C PRO A 159 10.03 7.71 6.52
N HIS A 160 8.95 8.46 6.75
CA HIS A 160 8.59 9.60 5.91
C HIS A 160 9.65 10.71 6.01
N LYS A 161 10.07 11.25 4.87
CA LYS A 161 11.16 12.23 4.80
C LYS A 161 10.65 13.64 4.50
N GLY A 162 9.45 13.76 3.95
CA GLY A 162 8.84 15.03 3.59
C GLY A 162 8.44 15.88 4.81
N ASP A 163 8.27 17.15 4.60
CA ASP A 163 7.77 18.07 5.64
C ASP A 163 6.22 18.07 5.67
N GLU A 164 5.58 17.85 4.51
CA GLU A 164 4.13 17.68 4.40
C GLU A 164 3.73 16.24 4.74
N PRO A 165 2.55 16.01 5.33
CA PRO A 165 2.13 14.66 5.71
C PRO A 165 1.85 13.78 4.49
N ARG A 166 2.28 12.52 4.55
CA ARG A 166 1.84 11.48 3.63
C ARG A 166 0.53 10.88 4.13
N ILE A 167 -0.50 10.94 3.31
CA ILE A 167 -1.86 10.52 3.65
C ILE A 167 -2.30 9.41 2.70
N SER A 168 -2.80 8.32 3.26
CA SER A 168 -3.36 7.21 2.48
C SER A 168 -4.51 6.54 3.19
N LEU A 169 -5.44 5.98 2.42
CA LEU A 169 -6.45 5.05 2.89
C LEU A 169 -6.03 3.64 2.48
N ALA A 170 -6.01 2.73 3.44
CA ALA A 170 -5.74 1.33 3.17
C ALA A 170 -6.96 0.50 3.53
N PHE A 171 -7.20 -0.56 2.77
CA PHE A 171 -8.29 -1.48 3.04
C PHE A 171 -7.94 -2.91 2.65
N ASN A 172 -8.53 -3.83 3.39
CA ASN A 172 -8.44 -5.25 3.19
C ASN A 172 -9.64 -5.73 2.38
N ALA A 173 -9.39 -6.60 1.41
CA ALA A 173 -10.39 -7.07 0.48
C ALA A 173 -10.35 -8.60 0.34
N LYS A 174 -11.54 -9.18 0.19
CA LYS A 174 -11.74 -10.58 -0.23
C LYS A 174 -12.18 -10.61 -1.67
N ILE A 175 -11.53 -11.43 -2.48
CA ILE A 175 -11.90 -11.65 -3.88
C ILE A 175 -13.17 -12.50 -3.93
N VAL A 176 -14.12 -12.12 -4.80
CA VAL A 176 -15.42 -12.78 -4.95
C VAL A 176 -15.42 -13.69 -6.17
#